data_2facc116cd490207b1236d37801895d3
#
_entry.id   2facc116cd490207b1236d37801895d3
#
_cell.length_a   1.000
_cell.length_b   1.000
_cell.length_c   1.000
_cell.angle_alpha   90.00
_cell.angle_beta   90.00
_cell.angle_gamma   90.00
#
_symmetry.space_group_name_H-M   'P 1'
#
loop_
_entity.id
_entity.type
_entity.pdbx_description
1 polymer ?
#
loop_
_entity_poly.entity_id
_entity_poly.type
_entity_poly.pdbx_seq_one_letter_code
_entity_poly.pdbx_strand_id
1 'polypeptide(L)'
;MKKITFLLLSLSFSFAQGQQLGNSDMELWENIGQATEEPTNWNSFKTAQGPLTTFASQQIQRSTLVRTGASGQYCARVWAKSTLGVVANGLMTLGRVNMGSTNVNDPNNYNISLTANPNFSEALAFSPDSLVFWAKFTAVGSTDSARVHAILHDSYDVRDPIDANSQPYVLAIAERNYAKTNGSWVRISVPFNYFPSTNVSPAFLLITFATNKIPGGGTNNDEVLLDDIELVYNNSVGSQNLYPSTTSLSASYSENQGLLIKGDADFIQILSLEGKIHFSGTIEEINGLKLHAGLYFINTKNTSIKILIP
;
A
#
# COMPACT_ATOMS: atom_id res chain seq x y z
N MET A 1 -23.90 -53.25 -18.92
CA MET A 1 -23.84 -51.81 -19.10
C MET A 1 -23.00 -51.22 -17.97
N LYS A 2 -21.75 -50.82 -18.24
CA LYS A 2 -20.86 -50.18 -17.22
C LYS A 2 -21.13 -48.69 -17.24
N LYS A 3 -21.58 -48.13 -16.10
CA LYS A 3 -21.75 -46.69 -15.91
C LYS A 3 -20.37 -46.05 -15.62
N ILE A 4 -19.90 -45.20 -16.51
CA ILE A 4 -18.70 -44.39 -16.32
C ILE A 4 -19.16 -43.11 -15.62
N THR A 5 -18.76 -42.96 -14.36
CA THR A 5 -18.99 -41.71 -13.60
C THR A 5 -17.85 -40.76 -13.91
N PHE A 6 -18.12 -39.66 -14.60
CA PHE A 6 -17.17 -38.58 -14.82
C PHE A 6 -17.09 -37.74 -13.56
N LEU A 7 -15.95 -37.77 -12.87
CA LEU A 7 -15.63 -36.89 -11.76
C LEU A 7 -15.06 -35.56 -12.35
N LEU A 8 -15.88 -34.52 -12.39
CA LEU A 8 -15.39 -33.16 -12.72
C LEU A 8 -14.56 -32.64 -11.55
N LEU A 9 -13.24 -32.60 -11.71
CA LEU A 9 -12.31 -31.92 -10.80
C LEU A 9 -12.33 -30.45 -11.14
N SER A 10 -13.06 -29.64 -10.37
CA SER A 10 -13.01 -28.17 -10.48
C SER A 10 -11.68 -27.68 -9.91
N LEU A 11 -10.74 -27.27 -10.76
CA LEU A 11 -9.54 -26.55 -10.37
C LEU A 11 -9.94 -25.11 -9.99
N SER A 12 -10.03 -24.83 -8.71
CA SER A 12 -10.15 -23.46 -8.20
C SER A 12 -8.78 -22.78 -8.31
N PHE A 13 -8.60 -21.91 -9.29
CA PHE A 13 -7.46 -21.01 -9.32
C PHE A 13 -7.70 -19.92 -8.26
N SER A 14 -7.10 -20.05 -7.08
CA SER A 14 -6.96 -18.96 -6.14
C SER A 14 -5.87 -18.02 -6.68
N PHE A 15 -6.26 -16.90 -7.25
CA PHE A 15 -5.33 -15.80 -7.45
C PHE A 15 -4.91 -15.33 -6.04
N ALA A 16 -3.63 -15.39 -5.73
CA ALA A 16 -3.09 -14.77 -4.53
C ALA A 16 -3.23 -13.25 -4.72
N GLN A 17 -4.34 -12.69 -4.25
CA GLN A 17 -4.45 -11.24 -4.09
C GLN A 17 -3.55 -10.84 -2.91
N GLY A 18 -2.78 -9.78 -3.06
CA GLY A 18 -2.02 -9.21 -1.95
C GLY A 18 -2.95 -8.81 -0.81
N GLN A 19 -2.43 -8.82 0.41
CA GLN A 19 -3.18 -8.42 1.61
C GLN A 19 -3.74 -7.00 1.45
N GLN A 20 -5.02 -6.81 1.77
CA GLN A 20 -5.70 -5.51 1.77
C GLN A 20 -5.96 -5.03 3.20
N LEU A 21 -6.30 -3.76 3.34
CA LEU A 21 -6.61 -3.10 4.60
C LEU A 21 -7.97 -3.53 5.15
N GLY A 22 -8.11 -3.55 6.45
CA GLY A 22 -9.41 -3.74 7.09
C GLY A 22 -10.36 -2.58 6.79
N ASN A 23 -11.62 -2.88 6.44
CA ASN A 23 -12.68 -1.90 6.13
C ASN A 23 -12.23 -0.79 5.17
N SER A 24 -11.52 -1.17 4.11
CA SER A 24 -10.97 -0.26 3.12
C SER A 24 -12.04 0.38 2.21
N ASP A 25 -13.21 -0.23 2.15
CA ASP A 25 -14.42 0.20 1.44
C ASP A 25 -15.36 1.08 2.29
N MET A 26 -14.99 1.42 3.53
CA MET A 26 -15.72 2.29 4.45
C MET A 26 -17.16 1.84 4.76
N GLU A 27 -17.50 0.55 4.67
CA GLU A 27 -18.86 0.05 4.87
C GLU A 27 -19.17 -0.30 6.33
N LEU A 28 -18.16 -0.56 7.17
CA LEU A 28 -18.33 -0.92 8.58
C LEU A 28 -18.09 0.28 9.49
N TRP A 29 -19.04 0.56 10.40
CA TRP A 29 -19.00 1.73 11.26
C TRP A 29 -19.39 1.38 12.69
N GLU A 30 -18.74 2.03 13.63
CA GLU A 30 -19.00 1.93 15.06
C GLU A 30 -19.75 3.16 15.56
N ASN A 31 -20.55 3.02 16.63
CA ASN A 31 -21.28 4.11 17.29
C ASN A 31 -22.09 5.00 16.34
N ILE A 32 -22.73 4.41 15.34
CA ILE A 32 -23.47 5.11 14.28
C ILE A 32 -24.42 6.17 14.85
N GLY A 33 -24.32 7.41 14.34
CA GLY A 33 -25.15 8.53 14.75
C GLY A 33 -24.77 9.16 16.09
N GLN A 34 -23.69 8.69 16.73
CA GLN A 34 -23.17 9.27 17.97
C GLN A 34 -21.97 10.18 17.70
N ALA A 35 -21.63 11.03 18.66
CA ALA A 35 -20.43 11.89 18.56
C ALA A 35 -19.10 11.13 18.56
N THR A 36 -19.14 9.82 18.81
CA THR A 36 -18.01 8.88 18.78
C THR A 36 -18.05 7.94 17.58
N GLU A 37 -18.82 8.29 16.55
CA GLU A 37 -18.89 7.52 15.30
C GLU A 37 -17.53 7.52 14.61
N GLU A 38 -17.02 6.32 14.28
CA GLU A 38 -15.77 6.09 13.54
C GLU A 38 -15.94 4.89 12.60
N PRO A 39 -15.19 4.82 11.47
CA PRO A 39 -15.18 3.59 10.67
C PRO A 39 -14.45 2.49 11.44
N THR A 40 -14.96 1.28 11.44
CA THR A 40 -14.27 0.13 12.03
C THR A 40 -12.84 0.03 11.46
N ASN A 41 -11.85 -0.24 12.28
CA ASN A 41 -10.42 -0.28 11.94
C ASN A 41 -9.75 1.09 11.71
N TRP A 42 -10.50 2.18 11.65
CA TRP A 42 -9.94 3.52 11.46
C TRP A 42 -10.29 4.42 12.66
N ASN A 43 -9.38 5.28 13.02
CA ASN A 43 -9.42 6.08 14.23
C ASN A 43 -9.39 7.59 13.92
N SER A 44 -9.87 8.39 14.87
CA SER A 44 -9.86 9.84 14.80
C SER A 44 -9.48 10.47 16.14
N PHE A 45 -9.81 11.75 16.33
CA PHE A 45 -9.67 12.39 17.63
C PHE A 45 -10.56 11.79 18.73
N LYS A 46 -11.60 11.02 18.38
CA LYS A 46 -12.53 10.46 19.37
C LYS A 46 -11.94 9.28 20.14
N THR A 47 -11.02 8.55 19.53
CA THR A 47 -10.25 7.46 20.15
C THR A 47 -8.83 7.89 20.56
N ALA A 48 -8.56 9.20 20.50
CA ALA A 48 -7.27 9.77 20.84
C ALA A 48 -6.84 9.53 22.30
N GLN A 49 -5.57 9.73 22.56
CA GLN A 49 -4.96 9.80 23.89
C GLN A 49 -4.31 11.16 24.12
N GLY A 50 -3.85 11.40 25.35
CA GLY A 50 -3.16 12.63 25.72
C GLY A 50 -4.02 13.60 26.54
N PRO A 51 -3.42 14.70 27.04
CA PRO A 51 -4.07 15.60 27.98
C PRO A 51 -5.21 16.43 27.38
N LEU A 52 -5.29 16.58 26.06
CA LEU A 52 -6.29 17.42 25.39
C LEU A 52 -7.50 16.65 24.87
N THR A 53 -7.66 15.37 25.18
CA THR A 53 -8.76 14.52 24.70
C THR A 53 -10.15 15.01 25.08
N THR A 54 -10.28 15.76 26.19
CA THR A 54 -11.55 16.40 26.59
C THR A 54 -12.05 17.46 25.58
N PHE A 55 -11.15 17.98 24.73
CA PHE A 55 -11.46 18.94 23.66
C PHE A 55 -11.67 18.26 22.30
N ALA A 56 -11.53 16.92 22.23
CA ALA A 56 -11.71 16.17 21.00
C ALA A 56 -13.12 16.36 20.45
N SER A 57 -13.23 17.01 19.31
CA SER A 57 -14.48 17.18 18.58
C SER A 57 -14.70 16.03 17.61
N GLN A 58 -15.96 15.73 17.28
CA GLN A 58 -16.27 14.89 16.15
C GLN A 58 -15.80 15.59 14.86
N GLN A 59 -14.97 14.91 14.09
CA GLN A 59 -14.43 15.37 12.80
C GLN A 59 -14.42 14.25 11.76
N ILE A 60 -15.14 13.17 12.03
CA ILE A 60 -15.39 12.06 11.13
C ILE A 60 -16.80 11.55 11.31
N GLN A 61 -17.44 11.14 10.22
CA GLN A 61 -18.72 10.46 10.23
C GLN A 61 -18.96 9.71 8.92
N ARG A 62 -19.90 8.78 8.93
CA ARG A 62 -20.41 8.08 7.76
C ARG A 62 -21.16 9.04 6.83
N SER A 63 -20.94 8.89 5.52
CA SER A 63 -21.64 9.65 4.48
C SER A 63 -22.13 8.73 3.37
N THR A 64 -23.31 9.05 2.82
CA THR A 64 -23.87 8.38 1.63
C THR A 64 -23.50 9.08 0.31
N LEU A 65 -22.65 10.10 0.37
CA LEU A 65 -22.19 10.85 -0.81
C LEU A 65 -21.08 10.10 -1.56
N VAL A 66 -21.28 8.84 -1.87
CA VAL A 66 -20.33 7.99 -2.57
C VAL A 66 -20.19 8.36 -4.04
N ARG A 67 -19.09 7.93 -4.68
CA ARG A 67 -18.89 8.08 -6.11
C ARG A 67 -19.78 7.13 -6.91
N THR A 68 -20.03 7.47 -8.17
CA THR A 68 -20.66 6.52 -9.11
C THR A 68 -19.76 5.32 -9.32
N GLY A 69 -20.27 4.11 -9.11
CA GLY A 69 -19.53 2.86 -9.20
C GLY A 69 -18.60 2.60 -8.00
N ALA A 70 -18.89 3.16 -6.83
CA ALA A 70 -18.28 2.73 -5.56
C ALA A 70 -18.59 1.28 -5.27
N SER A 71 -17.74 0.63 -4.46
CA SER A 71 -17.95 -0.75 -4.02
C SER A 71 -19.08 -0.90 -3.03
N GLY A 72 -19.44 0.20 -2.31
CA GLY A 72 -20.38 0.23 -1.23
C GLY A 72 -21.40 1.38 -1.27
N GLN A 73 -22.05 1.61 -0.14
CA GLN A 73 -23.08 2.64 0.06
C GLN A 73 -22.58 3.81 0.90
N TYR A 74 -21.44 3.68 1.52
CA TYR A 74 -20.89 4.66 2.44
C TYR A 74 -19.46 5.05 2.07
N CYS A 75 -19.08 6.25 2.51
CA CYS A 75 -17.72 6.75 2.49
C CYS A 75 -17.40 7.47 3.80
N ALA A 76 -16.15 7.66 4.13
CA ALA A 76 -15.75 8.45 5.29
C ALA A 76 -15.77 9.94 4.94
N ARG A 77 -16.52 10.74 5.71
CA ARG A 77 -16.50 12.19 5.69
C ARG A 77 -15.63 12.70 6.83
N VAL A 78 -14.54 13.38 6.50
CA VAL A 78 -13.55 13.91 7.45
C VAL A 78 -13.47 15.43 7.27
N TRP A 79 -13.53 16.21 8.38
CA TRP A 79 -13.53 17.67 8.27
C TRP A 79 -12.69 18.37 9.33
N ALA A 80 -12.11 19.53 8.97
CA ALA A 80 -11.41 20.40 9.89
C ALA A 80 -12.38 21.17 10.79
N LYS A 81 -11.99 21.37 12.07
CA LYS A 81 -12.81 22.09 13.04
C LYS A 81 -11.98 23.02 13.89
N SER A 82 -12.45 24.25 14.05
CA SER A 82 -11.85 25.20 14.98
C SER A 82 -12.19 24.83 16.43
N THR A 83 -11.18 24.68 17.26
CA THR A 83 -11.31 24.35 18.67
C THR A 83 -10.26 25.15 19.44
N LEU A 84 -10.64 25.85 20.51
CA LEU A 84 -9.75 26.68 21.32
C LEU A 84 -8.93 27.72 20.53
N GLY A 85 -9.50 28.29 19.46
CA GLY A 85 -8.83 29.26 18.60
C GLY A 85 -7.80 28.66 17.62
N VAL A 86 -7.67 27.35 17.56
CA VAL A 86 -6.82 26.62 16.62
C VAL A 86 -7.69 25.78 15.68
N VAL A 87 -7.34 25.71 14.41
CA VAL A 87 -7.98 24.78 13.48
C VAL A 87 -7.31 23.41 13.65
N ALA A 88 -8.05 22.46 14.23
CA ALA A 88 -7.68 21.07 14.19
C ALA A 88 -8.04 20.51 12.80
N ASN A 89 -7.06 20.09 12.02
CA ASN A 89 -7.31 19.43 10.75
C ASN A 89 -8.17 18.17 10.98
N GLY A 90 -9.12 17.89 10.09
CA GLY A 90 -9.80 16.60 10.10
C GLY A 90 -8.78 15.49 9.87
N LEU A 91 -8.94 14.36 10.58
CA LEU A 91 -7.98 13.28 10.56
C LEU A 91 -8.67 11.92 10.62
N MET A 92 -8.17 10.98 9.81
CA MET A 92 -8.51 9.56 9.84
C MET A 92 -7.21 8.74 9.74
N THR A 93 -6.99 7.79 10.66
CA THR A 93 -5.73 7.03 10.73
C THR A 93 -5.96 5.58 11.15
N LEU A 94 -5.06 4.67 10.74
CA LEU A 94 -4.99 3.29 11.24
C LEU A 94 -4.33 3.20 12.63
N GLY A 95 -3.65 4.26 13.05
CA GLY A 95 -3.00 4.36 14.37
C GLY A 95 -3.87 5.07 15.40
N ARG A 96 -3.25 5.48 16.50
CA ARG A 96 -3.86 6.28 17.56
C ARG A 96 -3.33 7.71 17.55
N VAL A 97 -4.22 8.67 17.64
CA VAL A 97 -3.88 10.10 17.75
C VAL A 97 -3.40 10.41 19.17
N ASN A 98 -2.29 11.13 19.31
CA ASN A 98 -1.88 11.73 20.60
C ASN A 98 -2.12 13.26 20.56
N MET A 99 -3.03 13.72 21.41
CA MET A 99 -3.38 15.13 21.57
C MET A 99 -2.57 15.75 22.72
N GLY A 100 -1.30 16.05 22.46
CA GLY A 100 -0.35 16.46 23.49
C GLY A 100 -0.37 17.95 23.83
N SER A 101 -0.61 18.82 22.82
CA SER A 101 -0.46 20.28 22.95
C SER A 101 -1.39 21.04 22.01
N THR A 102 -1.79 22.26 22.43
CA THR A 102 -2.47 23.25 21.56
C THR A 102 -1.51 23.92 20.57
N ASN A 103 -0.20 23.85 20.80
CA ASN A 103 0.78 24.21 19.80
C ASN A 103 0.83 23.10 18.75
N VAL A 104 0.35 23.39 17.55
CA VAL A 104 0.21 22.40 16.45
C VAL A 104 1.54 21.77 16.03
N ASN A 105 2.66 22.44 16.24
CA ASN A 105 4.00 21.97 15.91
C ASN A 105 4.71 21.27 17.09
N ASP A 106 4.01 21.04 18.20
CA ASP A 106 4.57 20.35 19.34
C ASP A 106 4.84 18.87 19.01
N PRO A 107 6.03 18.32 19.30
CA PRO A 107 6.37 16.93 19.04
C PRO A 107 5.51 15.92 19.82
N ASN A 108 4.71 16.37 20.79
CA ASN A 108 3.71 15.55 21.46
C ASN A 108 2.38 15.43 20.68
N ASN A 109 2.24 16.11 19.55
CA ASN A 109 1.13 15.91 18.61
C ASN A 109 1.57 14.94 17.52
N TYR A 110 1.10 13.70 17.55
CA TYR A 110 1.46 12.66 16.58
C TYR A 110 0.36 11.60 16.47
N ASN A 111 0.40 10.83 15.40
CA ASN A 111 -0.29 9.55 15.30
C ASN A 111 0.73 8.44 15.59
N ILE A 112 0.31 7.33 16.14
CA ILE A 112 1.20 6.21 16.46
C ILE A 112 0.55 4.87 16.11
N SER A 113 1.31 4.01 15.44
CA SER A 113 0.97 2.60 15.31
C SER A 113 1.29 1.91 16.63
N LEU A 114 0.30 1.36 17.31
CA LEU A 114 0.49 0.59 18.54
C LEU A 114 0.48 -0.89 18.20
N THR A 115 1.62 -1.44 17.83
CA THR A 115 1.78 -2.77 17.24
C THR A 115 1.25 -3.92 18.11
N ALA A 116 1.19 -3.74 19.42
CA ALA A 116 0.60 -4.68 20.37
C ALA A 116 -0.93 -4.55 20.52
N ASN A 117 -1.56 -3.56 19.85
CA ASN A 117 -3.00 -3.30 19.97
C ASN A 117 -3.66 -3.23 18.60
N PRO A 118 -4.42 -4.27 18.17
CA PRO A 118 -5.02 -4.34 16.85
C PRO A 118 -6.06 -3.23 16.57
N ASN A 119 -6.57 -2.52 17.58
CA ASN A 119 -7.46 -1.38 17.36
C ASN A 119 -6.71 -0.12 16.88
N PHE A 120 -5.38 -0.09 17.02
CA PHE A 120 -4.53 1.04 16.70
C PHE A 120 -3.30 0.64 15.88
N SER A 121 -3.40 -0.44 15.14
CA SER A 121 -2.38 -0.91 14.22
C SER A 121 -3.00 -1.76 13.12
N GLU A 122 -2.45 -1.68 11.92
CA GLU A 122 -2.81 -2.53 10.78
C GLU A 122 -1.63 -3.42 10.43
N ALA A 123 -1.79 -4.73 10.65
CA ALA A 123 -0.74 -5.70 10.33
C ALA A 123 -0.65 -5.88 8.80
N LEU A 124 0.55 -5.78 8.26
CA LEU A 124 0.82 -5.94 6.84
C LEU A 124 2.16 -6.63 6.60
N ALA A 125 2.11 -7.91 6.21
CA ALA A 125 3.30 -8.73 5.97
C ALA A 125 3.86 -8.65 4.54
N PHE A 126 3.25 -7.85 3.67
CA PHE A 126 3.62 -7.70 2.26
C PHE A 126 4.07 -6.28 1.96
N SER A 127 4.82 -6.13 0.87
CA SER A 127 5.34 -4.85 0.39
C SER A 127 4.52 -4.35 -0.79
N PRO A 128 3.55 -3.43 -0.60
CA PRO A 128 2.76 -2.87 -1.69
C PRO A 128 3.56 -1.88 -2.53
N ASP A 129 3.28 -1.81 -3.82
CA ASP A 129 3.89 -0.82 -4.71
C ASP A 129 3.27 0.56 -4.58
N SER A 130 1.96 0.61 -4.34
CA SER A 130 1.23 1.88 -4.24
C SER A 130 0.05 1.78 -3.28
N LEU A 131 -0.25 2.89 -2.63
CA LEU A 131 -1.52 3.17 -1.98
C LEU A 131 -2.44 3.87 -2.99
N VAL A 132 -3.64 3.38 -3.18
CA VAL A 132 -4.65 3.96 -4.05
C VAL A 132 -5.91 4.24 -3.24
N PHE A 133 -6.58 5.34 -3.52
CA PHE A 133 -7.84 5.69 -2.86
C PHE A 133 -8.67 6.64 -3.72
N TRP A 134 -9.95 6.73 -3.45
CA TRP A 134 -10.81 7.76 -3.99
C TRP A 134 -11.00 8.87 -2.98
N ALA A 135 -10.88 10.11 -3.44
CA ALA A 135 -11.06 11.29 -2.62
C ALA A 135 -11.92 12.35 -3.33
N LYS A 136 -12.73 13.05 -2.54
CA LYS A 136 -13.37 14.28 -2.95
C LYS A 136 -13.09 15.34 -1.90
N PHE A 137 -12.17 16.26 -2.22
CA PHE A 137 -11.71 17.30 -1.29
C PHE A 137 -12.33 18.65 -1.62
N THR A 138 -12.97 19.23 -0.63
CA THR A 138 -13.55 20.58 -0.64
C THR A 138 -12.75 21.46 0.33
N ALA A 139 -11.95 22.38 -0.21
CA ALA A 139 -11.20 23.36 0.56
C ALA A 139 -11.97 24.69 0.65
N VAL A 140 -12.06 25.24 1.84
CA VAL A 140 -12.57 26.58 2.11
C VAL A 140 -11.51 27.62 1.76
N GLY A 141 -10.26 27.39 2.20
CA GLY A 141 -9.12 28.19 1.82
C GLY A 141 -8.66 27.91 0.38
N SER A 142 -8.27 28.96 -0.34
CA SER A 142 -7.89 28.86 -1.76
C SER A 142 -6.61 28.04 -2.00
N THR A 143 -5.72 27.99 -1.01
CA THR A 143 -4.39 27.32 -1.06
C THR A 143 -4.32 26.04 -0.24
N ASP A 144 -5.42 25.64 0.41
CA ASP A 144 -5.46 24.47 1.26
C ASP A 144 -5.30 23.19 0.42
N SER A 145 -4.53 22.26 0.94
CA SER A 145 -4.25 20.96 0.30
C SER A 145 -4.40 19.87 1.34
N ALA A 146 -5.18 18.86 1.04
CA ALA A 146 -5.27 17.65 1.85
C ALA A 146 -3.96 16.84 1.73
N ARG A 147 -3.73 15.94 2.67
CA ARG A 147 -2.54 15.08 2.73
C ARG A 147 -2.94 13.64 3.01
N VAL A 148 -2.24 12.72 2.39
CA VAL A 148 -2.11 11.33 2.83
C VAL A 148 -0.66 11.04 3.15
N HIS A 149 -0.42 10.31 4.23
CA HIS A 149 0.89 9.81 4.61
C HIS A 149 0.74 8.36 5.08
N ALA A 150 1.42 7.45 4.40
CA ALA A 150 1.42 6.03 4.70
C ALA A 150 2.87 5.58 4.97
N ILE A 151 3.08 4.91 6.10
CA ILE A 151 4.38 4.47 6.60
C ILE A 151 4.34 2.96 6.75
N LEU A 152 5.08 2.24 5.91
CA LEU A 152 5.31 0.81 6.06
C LEU A 152 6.49 0.59 7.01
N HIS A 153 6.28 -0.19 8.08
CA HIS A 153 7.27 -0.35 9.14
C HIS A 153 7.28 -1.77 9.73
N ASP A 154 8.24 -2.06 10.57
CA ASP A 154 8.33 -3.32 11.30
C ASP A 154 7.46 -3.33 12.59
N SER A 155 7.81 -4.17 13.54
CA SER A 155 7.08 -4.35 14.80
C SER A 155 7.34 -3.26 15.86
N TYR A 156 8.04 -2.16 15.53
CA TYR A 156 8.20 -1.00 16.41
C TYR A 156 6.98 -0.07 16.34
N ASP A 157 6.64 0.59 17.43
CA ASP A 157 5.56 1.58 17.51
C ASP A 157 5.97 2.91 16.85
N VAL A 158 5.78 3.00 15.52
CA VAL A 158 6.21 4.14 14.70
C VAL A 158 5.22 5.29 14.79
N ARG A 159 5.76 6.54 14.79
CA ARG A 159 4.99 7.79 14.83
C ARG A 159 4.90 8.48 13.48
N ASP A 160 3.82 9.24 13.29
CA ASP A 160 3.63 10.22 12.23
C ASP A 160 3.30 11.59 12.87
N PRO A 161 4.16 12.61 12.77
CA PRO A 161 5.45 12.66 12.05
C PRO A 161 6.49 11.68 12.60
N ILE A 162 7.32 11.16 11.68
CA ILE A 162 8.39 10.22 12.01
C ILE A 162 9.43 10.94 12.88
N ASP A 163 9.63 10.47 14.09
CA ASP A 163 10.67 10.95 14.99
C ASP A 163 11.98 10.15 14.86
N ALA A 164 13.04 10.59 15.54
CA ALA A 164 14.34 9.94 15.48
C ALA A 164 14.33 8.48 15.98
N ASN A 165 13.40 8.15 16.88
CA ASN A 165 13.27 6.78 17.40
C ASN A 165 12.53 5.88 16.41
N SER A 166 11.56 6.40 15.68
CA SER A 166 10.78 5.69 14.66
C SER A 166 11.57 5.44 13.37
N GLN A 167 12.45 6.38 12.98
CA GLN A 167 13.17 6.37 11.70
C GLN A 167 13.88 5.05 11.37
N PRO A 168 14.57 4.35 12.31
CA PRO A 168 15.26 3.10 12.00
C PRO A 168 14.34 1.94 11.61
N TYR A 169 13.07 2.02 11.93
CA TYR A 169 12.08 0.95 11.77
C TYR A 169 11.16 1.16 10.57
N VAL A 170 11.36 2.24 9.82
CA VAL A 170 10.59 2.56 8.62
C VAL A 170 11.18 1.88 7.39
N LEU A 171 10.34 1.13 6.67
CA LEU A 171 10.71 0.43 5.44
C LEU A 171 10.43 1.26 4.19
N ALA A 172 9.25 1.89 4.12
CA ALA A 172 8.83 2.69 2.97
C ALA A 172 7.82 3.76 3.37
N ILE A 173 7.72 4.80 2.54
CA ILE A 173 6.77 5.89 2.71
C ILE A 173 6.03 6.14 1.40
N ALA A 174 4.70 6.29 1.48
CA ALA A 174 3.88 6.86 0.41
C ALA A 174 3.24 8.16 0.92
N GLU A 175 3.65 9.29 0.37
CA GLU A 175 3.14 10.60 0.76
C GLU A 175 2.66 11.39 -0.45
N ARG A 176 1.50 12.05 -0.29
CA ARG A 176 1.00 12.98 -1.29
C ARG A 176 0.15 14.07 -0.68
N ASN A 177 0.44 15.33 -1.10
CA ASN A 177 -0.46 16.45 -0.90
C ASN A 177 -1.31 16.62 -2.16
N TYR A 178 -2.61 16.88 -2.01
CA TYR A 178 -3.50 17.03 -3.15
C TYR A 178 -4.46 18.22 -2.96
N ALA A 179 -4.68 18.94 -4.06
CA ALA A 179 -5.52 20.12 -4.09
C ALA A 179 -7.01 19.75 -4.10
N LYS A 180 -7.88 20.76 -3.91
CA LYS A 180 -9.33 20.61 -4.04
C LYS A 180 -9.73 19.98 -5.37
N THR A 181 -10.70 19.09 -5.32
CA THR A 181 -11.16 18.29 -6.47
C THR A 181 -12.31 18.92 -7.25
N ASN A 182 -12.68 20.15 -6.91
CA ASN A 182 -13.74 20.92 -7.58
C ASN A 182 -15.10 20.17 -7.65
N GLY A 183 -15.45 19.50 -6.56
CA GLY A 183 -16.72 18.76 -6.44
C GLY A 183 -16.72 17.35 -7.07
N SER A 184 -15.64 16.93 -7.70
CA SER A 184 -15.52 15.61 -8.33
C SER A 184 -14.79 14.61 -7.43
N TRP A 185 -15.14 13.34 -7.52
CA TRP A 185 -14.33 12.24 -7.00
C TRP A 185 -13.13 12.01 -7.90
N VAL A 186 -11.95 11.85 -7.31
CA VAL A 186 -10.68 11.62 -8.02
C VAL A 186 -10.01 10.38 -7.45
N ARG A 187 -9.58 9.48 -8.33
CA ARG A 187 -8.73 8.35 -7.94
C ARG A 187 -7.28 8.84 -7.82
N ILE A 188 -6.71 8.65 -6.65
CA ILE A 188 -5.34 9.06 -6.33
C ILE A 188 -4.51 7.81 -6.12
N SER A 189 -3.36 7.75 -6.80
CA SER A 189 -2.35 6.71 -6.61
C SER A 189 -1.07 7.33 -6.08
N VAL A 190 -0.51 6.72 -5.04
CA VAL A 190 0.71 7.19 -4.37
C VAL A 190 1.68 6.02 -4.25
N PRO A 191 2.79 6.03 -5.00
CA PRO A 191 3.78 4.96 -4.92
C PRO A 191 4.49 4.97 -3.56
N PHE A 192 4.85 3.78 -3.06
CA PHE A 192 5.73 3.64 -1.91
C PHE A 192 7.18 3.83 -2.32
N ASN A 193 7.87 4.73 -1.66
CA ASN A 193 9.31 4.95 -1.78
C ASN A 193 10.02 4.09 -0.73
N TYR A 194 10.64 2.99 -1.16
CA TYR A 194 11.36 2.06 -0.30
C TYR A 194 12.77 2.55 0.00
N PHE A 195 13.20 2.41 1.27
CA PHE A 195 14.56 2.78 1.68
C PHE A 195 15.52 1.61 1.42
N PRO A 196 16.56 1.78 0.57
CA PRO A 196 17.37 0.66 0.07
C PRO A 196 18.32 0.01 1.09
N SER A 197 18.49 0.60 2.27
CA SER A 197 19.49 0.16 3.26
C SER A 197 18.90 -0.41 4.54
N THR A 198 17.61 -0.74 4.57
CA THR A 198 16.97 -1.25 5.78
C THR A 198 16.96 -2.77 5.81
N ASN A 199 17.47 -3.36 6.90
CA ASN A 199 17.25 -4.77 7.23
C ASN A 199 15.87 -4.97 7.90
N VAL A 200 14.91 -4.10 7.57
CA VAL A 200 13.56 -4.06 8.14
C VAL A 200 12.63 -4.86 7.25
N SER A 201 11.83 -5.72 7.84
CA SER A 201 10.78 -6.48 7.14
C SER A 201 9.42 -5.83 7.39
N PRO A 202 8.50 -5.82 6.40
CA PRO A 202 7.17 -5.29 6.59
C PRO A 202 6.42 -6.10 7.66
N ALA A 203 5.81 -5.40 8.60
CA ALA A 203 4.96 -6.01 9.62
C ALA A 203 3.68 -5.21 9.89
N PHE A 204 3.74 -3.88 9.72
CA PHE A 204 2.61 -2.98 9.97
C PHE A 204 2.59 -1.83 8.97
N LEU A 205 1.41 -1.24 8.82
CA LEU A 205 1.17 -0.06 8.00
C LEU A 205 0.41 1.00 8.81
N LEU A 206 0.99 2.18 8.98
CA LEU A 206 0.33 3.36 9.53
C LEU A 206 -0.09 4.27 8.38
N ILE A 207 -1.37 4.54 8.23
CA ILE A 207 -1.90 5.52 7.26
C ILE A 207 -2.56 6.66 8.03
N THR A 208 -2.29 7.88 7.58
CA THR A 208 -2.96 9.09 8.06
C THR A 208 -3.47 9.91 6.87
N PHE A 209 -4.77 10.14 6.81
CA PHE A 209 -5.41 11.13 5.96
C PHE A 209 -5.68 12.40 6.77
N ALA A 210 -5.38 13.57 6.22
CA ALA A 210 -5.63 14.85 6.86
C ALA A 210 -6.21 15.86 5.86
N THR A 211 -7.11 16.72 6.34
CA THR A 211 -7.72 17.78 5.52
C THR A 211 -6.77 18.92 5.16
N ASN A 212 -5.60 18.98 5.80
CA ASN A 212 -4.54 19.90 5.42
C ASN A 212 -3.14 19.28 5.60
N LYS A 213 -2.24 19.64 4.68
CA LYS A 213 -0.83 19.18 4.68
C LYS A 213 -0.01 19.72 5.86
N ILE A 214 -0.41 20.87 6.40
CA ILE A 214 0.26 21.54 7.52
C ILE A 214 -0.60 21.37 8.77
N PRO A 215 -0.08 20.87 9.88
CA PRO A 215 -0.80 20.85 11.15
C PRO A 215 -1.31 22.24 11.51
N GLY A 216 -2.61 22.36 11.78
CA GLY A 216 -3.24 23.66 12.09
C GLY A 216 -3.29 24.69 10.96
N GLY A 217 -2.82 24.33 9.77
CA GLY A 217 -2.77 25.23 8.61
C GLY A 217 -4.02 25.24 7.74
N GLY A 218 -5.01 24.42 8.05
CA GLY A 218 -6.27 24.35 7.31
C GLY A 218 -7.27 25.44 7.71
N THR A 219 -8.34 25.49 6.96
CA THR A 219 -9.49 26.35 7.25
C THR A 219 -10.61 25.52 7.88
N ASN A 220 -11.33 26.11 8.84
CA ASN A 220 -12.47 25.45 9.46
C ASN A 220 -13.49 25.03 8.38
N ASN A 221 -13.95 23.77 8.45
CA ASN A 221 -14.80 23.11 7.45
C ASN A 221 -14.11 22.71 6.14
N ASP A 222 -12.79 22.72 6.03
CA ASP A 222 -12.13 21.92 4.99
C ASP A 222 -12.57 20.46 5.14
N GLU A 223 -13.02 19.84 4.06
CA GLU A 223 -13.65 18.53 4.09
C GLU A 223 -13.11 17.60 3.03
N VAL A 224 -12.80 16.36 3.41
CA VAL A 224 -12.48 15.28 2.47
C VAL A 224 -13.47 14.13 2.66
N LEU A 225 -14.02 13.63 1.56
CA LEU A 225 -14.66 12.32 1.49
C LEU A 225 -13.64 11.32 0.99
N LEU A 226 -13.54 10.16 1.65
CA LEU A 226 -12.58 9.09 1.35
C LEU A 226 -13.33 7.77 1.18
N ASP A 227 -12.91 6.98 0.18
CA ASP A 227 -13.55 5.72 -0.17
C ASP A 227 -12.59 4.79 -0.93
N ASP A 228 -12.89 3.50 -0.95
CA ASP A 228 -12.21 2.46 -1.74
C ASP A 228 -10.68 2.58 -1.66
N ILE A 229 -10.13 2.41 -0.46
CA ILE A 229 -8.68 2.47 -0.19
C ILE A 229 -8.08 1.12 -0.52
N GLU A 230 -7.09 1.06 -1.41
CA GLU A 230 -6.54 -0.17 -1.97
C GLU A 230 -5.01 -0.16 -1.88
N LEU A 231 -4.42 -1.27 -1.50
CA LEU A 231 -2.99 -1.54 -1.66
C LEU A 231 -2.78 -2.27 -2.99
N VAL A 232 -2.00 -1.68 -3.87
CA VAL A 232 -1.65 -2.28 -5.17
C VAL A 232 -0.33 -3.00 -5.03
N TYR A 233 -0.35 -4.26 -5.43
CA TYR A 233 0.83 -5.10 -5.54
C TYR A 233 1.04 -5.38 -7.02
N ASN A 234 2.13 -4.93 -7.59
CA ASN A 234 2.51 -5.36 -8.92
C ASN A 234 2.90 -6.83 -8.81
N ASN A 235 1.96 -7.70 -9.07
CA ASN A 235 2.25 -9.09 -9.39
C ASN A 235 2.97 -9.09 -10.74
N SER A 236 4.19 -8.54 -10.80
CA SER A 236 5.10 -8.89 -11.87
C SER A 236 5.40 -10.36 -11.69
N VAL A 237 4.66 -11.19 -12.43
CA VAL A 237 5.04 -12.57 -12.66
C VAL A 237 6.49 -12.50 -13.17
N GLY A 238 7.46 -12.66 -12.26
CA GLY A 238 8.87 -12.77 -12.60
C GLY A 238 9.72 -11.51 -12.66
N SER A 239 9.47 -10.47 -11.81
CA SER A 239 10.50 -9.49 -11.50
C SER A 239 10.63 -9.34 -9.99
N GLN A 240 11.37 -10.21 -9.36
CA GLN A 240 12.05 -9.81 -8.14
C GLN A 240 12.93 -8.62 -8.50
N ASN A 241 12.81 -7.50 -7.79
CA ASN A 241 13.83 -6.46 -7.80
C ASN A 241 15.12 -7.09 -7.31
N LEU A 242 15.88 -7.62 -8.25
CA LEU A 242 17.22 -8.08 -7.99
C LEU A 242 18.02 -6.82 -7.66
N TYR A 243 18.48 -6.72 -6.40
CA TYR A 243 19.72 -6.02 -6.13
C TYR A 243 20.69 -6.38 -7.27
N PRO A 244 21.49 -5.46 -7.79
CA PRO A 244 22.48 -5.80 -8.78
C PRO A 244 23.42 -6.84 -8.17
N SER A 245 23.10 -8.11 -8.34
CA SER A 245 24.07 -9.17 -8.14
C SER A 245 25.08 -8.93 -9.25
N THR A 246 26.33 -8.85 -8.88
CA THR A 246 27.46 -8.65 -9.78
C THR A 246 27.67 -9.80 -10.78
N THR A 247 26.74 -10.73 -10.86
CA THR A 247 26.71 -11.85 -11.81
C THR A 247 25.89 -11.48 -13.03
N SER A 248 26.56 -11.05 -14.10
CA SER A 248 25.94 -10.78 -15.39
C SER A 248 25.62 -12.09 -16.12
N LEU A 249 24.35 -12.50 -16.12
CA LEU A 249 23.90 -13.57 -17.01
C LEU A 249 23.65 -12.99 -18.41
N SER A 250 24.17 -13.61 -19.44
CA SER A 250 23.90 -13.26 -20.84
C SER A 250 23.60 -14.51 -21.65
N ALA A 251 22.71 -14.40 -22.63
CA ALA A 251 22.37 -15.49 -23.54
C ALA A 251 22.40 -15.01 -24.99
N SER A 252 22.87 -15.87 -25.88
CA SER A 252 22.84 -15.67 -27.31
C SER A 252 22.45 -16.98 -27.99
N TYR A 253 21.86 -16.89 -29.18
CA TYR A 253 21.48 -18.04 -30.00
C TYR A 253 21.97 -17.88 -31.42
N SER A 254 22.46 -18.96 -32.00
CA SER A 254 22.73 -19.04 -33.43
C SER A 254 22.34 -20.42 -33.95
N GLU A 255 21.92 -20.52 -35.20
CA GLU A 255 21.50 -21.79 -35.80
C GLU A 255 22.62 -22.84 -35.79
N ASN A 256 23.87 -22.41 -35.96
CA ASN A 256 25.02 -23.28 -36.00
C ASN A 256 25.48 -23.79 -34.63
N GLN A 257 25.42 -22.94 -33.59
CA GLN A 257 25.96 -23.23 -32.26
C GLN A 257 24.87 -23.53 -31.23
N GLY A 258 23.60 -23.23 -31.53
CA GLY A 258 22.49 -23.31 -30.57
C GLY A 258 22.54 -22.20 -29.53
N LEU A 259 21.95 -22.45 -28.35
CA LEU A 259 21.93 -21.54 -27.24
C LEU A 259 23.29 -21.54 -26.53
N LEU A 260 23.82 -20.34 -26.29
CA LEU A 260 25.00 -20.10 -25.51
C LEU A 260 24.67 -19.17 -24.34
N ILE A 261 24.92 -19.63 -23.12
CA ILE A 261 24.73 -18.86 -21.89
C ILE A 261 26.04 -18.61 -21.24
N LYS A 262 26.31 -17.38 -20.80
CA LYS A 262 27.50 -16.95 -20.05
C LYS A 262 27.03 -16.26 -18.75
N GLY A 263 27.69 -16.61 -17.67
CA GLY A 263 27.42 -16.07 -16.34
C GLY A 263 27.71 -17.11 -15.28
N ASP A 264 27.47 -16.73 -14.03
CA ASP A 264 27.67 -17.61 -12.87
C ASP A 264 26.28 -17.98 -12.31
N ALA A 265 25.84 -19.21 -12.59
CA ALA A 265 24.58 -19.74 -12.07
C ALA A 265 24.68 -21.27 -11.93
N ASP A 266 24.39 -21.76 -10.74
CA ASP A 266 24.42 -23.20 -10.42
C ASP A 266 23.28 -23.98 -11.10
N PHE A 267 22.19 -23.31 -11.42
CA PHE A 267 20.98 -23.94 -11.95
C PHE A 267 20.20 -22.98 -12.87
N ILE A 268 19.75 -23.50 -14.02
CA ILE A 268 19.01 -22.75 -15.04
C ILE A 268 17.77 -23.52 -15.46
N GLN A 269 16.68 -22.81 -15.69
CA GLN A 269 15.48 -23.29 -16.37
C GLN A 269 15.18 -22.45 -17.60
N ILE A 270 14.82 -23.11 -18.71
CA ILE A 270 14.29 -22.43 -19.91
C ILE A 270 12.83 -22.74 -20.06
N LEU A 271 12.03 -21.68 -20.16
CA LEU A 271 10.58 -21.75 -20.32
C LEU A 271 10.16 -21.05 -21.62
N SER A 272 9.14 -21.61 -22.31
CA SER A 272 8.41 -20.90 -23.35
C SER A 272 7.49 -19.83 -22.76
N LEU A 273 6.89 -19.00 -23.62
CA LEU A 273 5.91 -17.99 -23.22
C LEU A 273 4.69 -18.61 -22.50
N GLU A 274 4.33 -19.86 -22.83
CA GLU A 274 3.22 -20.59 -22.23
C GLU A 274 3.60 -21.27 -20.89
N GLY A 275 4.83 -21.03 -20.40
CA GLY A 275 5.34 -21.62 -19.15
C GLY A 275 5.79 -23.07 -19.23
N LYS A 276 5.92 -23.63 -20.46
CA LYS A 276 6.45 -24.99 -20.64
C LYS A 276 7.96 -24.99 -20.42
N ILE A 277 8.46 -25.87 -19.56
CA ILE A 277 9.89 -26.07 -19.33
C ILE A 277 10.48 -26.86 -20.50
N HIS A 278 11.46 -26.28 -21.18
CA HIS A 278 12.22 -26.90 -22.28
C HIS A 278 13.56 -27.48 -21.82
N PHE A 279 14.10 -26.92 -20.73
CA PHE A 279 15.33 -27.39 -20.11
C PHE A 279 15.38 -27.03 -18.63
N SER A 280 16.07 -27.85 -17.84
CA SER A 280 16.33 -27.63 -16.42
C SER A 280 17.63 -28.35 -16.05
N GLY A 281 18.70 -27.58 -15.69
CA GLY A 281 20.02 -28.12 -15.42
C GLY A 281 21.09 -27.04 -15.22
N THR A 282 22.36 -27.35 -15.44
CA THR A 282 23.50 -26.41 -15.31
C THR A 282 23.80 -25.67 -16.61
N ILE A 283 24.67 -24.61 -16.55
CA ILE A 283 25.09 -23.87 -17.74
C ILE A 283 25.87 -24.75 -18.69
N GLU A 284 26.68 -25.67 -18.18
CA GLU A 284 27.48 -26.58 -19.01
C GLU A 284 26.62 -27.55 -19.81
N GLU A 285 25.54 -28.04 -19.21
CA GLU A 285 24.61 -28.98 -19.85
C GLU A 285 23.74 -28.34 -20.93
N ILE A 286 23.51 -27.02 -20.86
CA ILE A 286 22.59 -26.30 -21.76
C ILE A 286 23.27 -25.76 -23.02
N ASN A 287 24.57 -25.48 -22.97
CA ASN A 287 25.27 -24.89 -24.11
C ASN A 287 25.18 -25.81 -25.37
N GLY A 288 24.73 -25.19 -26.44
CA GLY A 288 24.43 -25.90 -27.70
C GLY A 288 23.01 -26.42 -27.85
N LEU A 289 22.13 -26.19 -26.87
CA LEU A 289 20.71 -26.59 -26.97
C LEU A 289 20.05 -25.92 -28.17
N LYS A 290 19.40 -26.72 -29.02
CA LYS A 290 18.60 -26.24 -30.14
C LYS A 290 17.18 -26.01 -29.68
N LEU A 291 16.68 -24.80 -29.91
CA LEU A 291 15.30 -24.39 -29.62
C LEU A 291 14.60 -24.01 -30.92
N HIS A 292 13.30 -24.21 -31.01
CA HIS A 292 12.47 -23.73 -32.11
C HIS A 292 12.32 -22.20 -32.05
N ALA A 293 11.95 -21.60 -33.19
CA ALA A 293 11.62 -20.18 -33.23
C ALA A 293 10.57 -19.84 -32.15
N GLY A 294 10.82 -18.79 -31.39
CA GLY A 294 9.92 -18.39 -30.31
C GLY A 294 10.59 -17.55 -29.24
N LEU A 295 9.78 -17.10 -28.28
CA LEU A 295 10.22 -16.33 -27.13
C LEU A 295 10.42 -17.23 -25.93
N TYR A 296 11.59 -17.14 -25.32
CA TYR A 296 11.97 -17.95 -24.15
C TYR A 296 12.46 -17.09 -23.00
N PHE A 297 12.22 -17.58 -21.78
CA PHE A 297 12.75 -17.04 -20.55
C PHE A 297 13.79 -18.00 -19.98
N ILE A 298 14.95 -17.48 -19.63
CA ILE A 298 16.02 -18.22 -18.99
C ILE A 298 16.07 -17.75 -17.54
N ASN A 299 15.65 -18.62 -16.63
CA ASN A 299 15.54 -18.33 -15.21
C ASN A 299 16.65 -19.02 -14.42
N THR A 300 17.25 -18.29 -13.50
CA THR A 300 18.10 -18.81 -12.43
C THR A 300 17.43 -18.55 -11.08
N LYS A 301 18.06 -18.94 -9.98
CA LYS A 301 17.58 -18.60 -8.63
C LYS A 301 17.44 -17.08 -8.42
N ASN A 302 18.27 -16.28 -9.07
CA ASN A 302 18.42 -14.85 -8.78
C ASN A 302 18.19 -13.93 -9.99
N THR A 303 18.03 -14.47 -11.21
CA THR A 303 17.94 -13.65 -12.43
C THR A 303 17.08 -14.34 -13.46
N SER A 304 16.34 -13.53 -14.24
CA SER A 304 15.60 -13.96 -15.42
C SER A 304 16.01 -13.10 -16.61
N ILE A 305 16.37 -13.72 -17.73
CA ILE A 305 16.63 -13.04 -19.00
C ILE A 305 15.72 -13.58 -20.09
N LYS A 306 15.43 -12.75 -21.06
CA LYS A 306 14.55 -13.04 -22.18
C LYS A 306 15.37 -13.16 -23.45
N ILE A 307 15.11 -14.21 -24.23
CA ILE A 307 15.75 -14.42 -25.53
C ILE A 307 14.69 -14.73 -26.61
N LEU A 308 14.85 -14.11 -27.76
CA LEU A 308 14.06 -14.42 -28.96
C LEU A 308 14.91 -15.31 -29.88
N ILE A 309 14.39 -16.47 -30.20
CA ILE A 309 14.97 -17.40 -31.18
C ILE A 309 14.27 -17.12 -32.52
N PRO A 310 14.99 -16.78 -33.58
CA PRO A 310 14.44 -16.41 -34.87
C PRO A 310 13.78 -17.57 -35.61
#